data_a83e9ec0c01e680c10438fef3c6d76c1
#
_entry.id   a83e9ec0c01e680c10438fef3c6d76c1
#
_cell.length_a   1.000
_cell.length_b   1.000
_cell.length_c   1.000
_cell.angle_alpha   90.00
_cell.angle_beta   90.00
_cell.angle_gamma   90.00
#
_symmetry.space_group_name_H-M   'P 1'
#
loop_
_entity.id
_entity.type
_entity.pdbx_description
1 polymer ?
#
loop_
_entity_poly.entity_id
_entity_poly.type
_entity_poly.pdbx_seq_one_letter_code
_entity_poly.pdbx_strand_id
1 'polypeptide(L)'
;MKRKFSFLFLSALTIPFFMGSCSDDKEEQEVKPATDLVVDNNSVTLLQGDEITVSITSGNGDYYVKPFDENVATATINGNKVTIKATENSQLEENNRTETTILIVDGRKKVARVLVRVAKLWDLTVDAPEEGFDLFIGEKRLVKILTGNGDYQISIPEGADKFLEVGELSGQVIPLTAKFETGAVPVNITITDKKGKTITIPVVVNIVDLTLKSNEATFAEPDAESQYISIERGNGGYSFTYQVGDSEPTTDATIVEATEKENLITLKPKARGDVKVIVTDQKGSVEEISVKVNPYNLKLENDATSLIIGGYEASTEIAIARGNGDYKLAQLTEDNKVYLKTAELVTEDGTTKLKLTGKK
;
A
#
# COMPACT_ATOMS: atom_id res chain seq x y z
N MET A 1 -34.00 6.80 36.74
CA MET A 1 -34.72 7.46 37.84
C MET A 1 -35.17 8.82 37.36
N LYS A 2 -36.46 8.97 37.15
CA LYS A 2 -37.14 10.21 36.76
C LYS A 2 -37.42 11.04 38.02
N ARG A 3 -37.06 12.31 38.05
CA ARG A 3 -37.64 13.24 38.99
C ARG A 3 -38.28 14.41 38.24
N LYS A 4 -39.61 14.43 38.29
CA LYS A 4 -40.47 15.53 37.92
C LYS A 4 -40.45 16.55 39.07
N PHE A 5 -40.31 17.82 38.74
CA PHE A 5 -40.68 18.90 39.68
C PHE A 5 -41.84 19.68 39.09
N SER A 6 -42.88 19.68 39.88
CA SER A 6 -44.15 20.39 39.67
C SER A 6 -44.01 21.79 40.20
N PHE A 7 -44.39 22.83 39.44
CA PHE A 7 -44.54 24.18 39.97
C PHE A 7 -46.00 24.56 40.09
N LEU A 8 -46.32 24.93 41.31
CA LEU A 8 -47.60 25.42 41.77
C LEU A 8 -47.86 26.83 41.25
N PHE A 9 -49.09 27.04 40.71
CA PHE A 9 -49.67 28.37 40.50
C PHE A 9 -50.10 28.96 41.81
N LEU A 10 -49.75 30.23 42.06
CA LEU A 10 -50.38 31.04 43.10
C LEU A 10 -50.90 32.33 42.48
N SER A 11 -52.24 32.45 42.46
CA SER A 11 -53.03 33.59 42.05
C SER A 11 -53.19 34.58 43.24
N ALA A 12 -53.02 35.85 43.03
CA ALA A 12 -53.61 36.89 43.88
C ALA A 12 -53.67 38.17 43.07
N LEU A 13 -54.77 38.62 42.80
CA LEU A 13 -55.76 39.53 43.35
C LEU A 13 -55.47 40.98 43.00
N THR A 14 -56.30 41.53 42.13
CA THR A 14 -56.36 42.85 41.60
C THR A 14 -56.96 43.82 42.64
N ILE A 15 -56.40 45.03 42.74
CA ILE A 15 -57.09 46.22 43.21
C ILE A 15 -56.78 47.39 42.27
N PRO A 16 -57.75 48.09 41.70
CA PRO A 16 -57.51 49.24 40.87
C PRO A 16 -57.53 50.50 41.75
N PHE A 17 -56.54 51.35 41.62
CA PHE A 17 -56.60 52.73 42.10
C PHE A 17 -56.54 53.68 40.92
N PHE A 18 -57.66 54.32 40.59
CA PHE A 18 -57.74 55.49 39.71
C PHE A 18 -57.27 56.72 40.48
N MET A 19 -56.28 57.36 39.99
CA MET A 19 -56.13 58.85 40.08
C MET A 19 -55.43 59.32 38.83
N GLY A 20 -56.10 60.09 38.05
CA GLY A 20 -55.54 60.73 36.85
C GLY A 20 -54.65 61.91 37.21
N SER A 21 -53.76 62.23 36.35
CA SER A 21 -53.49 63.59 35.89
C SER A 21 -52.24 63.70 35.03
N CYS A 22 -52.40 64.38 33.92
CA CYS A 22 -51.45 65.10 33.08
C CYS A 22 -50.30 64.40 32.43
N SER A 23 -50.52 64.32 31.15
CA SER A 23 -49.62 64.20 30.01
C SER A 23 -48.29 64.92 30.18
N ASP A 24 -47.25 64.15 30.03
CA ASP A 24 -46.10 64.53 29.19
C ASP A 24 -45.72 63.24 28.49
N ASP A 25 -46.17 63.08 27.22
CA ASP A 25 -45.77 61.97 26.29
C ASP A 25 -44.30 62.19 25.90
N LYS A 26 -43.40 61.79 26.80
CA LYS A 26 -42.08 61.34 26.41
C LYS A 26 -42.22 59.83 26.26
N GLU A 27 -42.33 59.36 25.01
CA GLU A 27 -42.05 58.00 24.68
C GLU A 27 -40.67 57.71 25.30
N GLU A 28 -40.62 57.04 26.45
CA GLU A 28 -39.45 56.37 26.95
C GLU A 28 -39.17 55.25 25.88
N GLN A 29 -38.29 55.56 24.92
CA GLN A 29 -37.73 54.57 24.09
C GLN A 29 -37.13 53.53 25.01
N GLU A 30 -37.79 52.37 25.09
CA GLU A 30 -37.29 51.18 25.78
C GLU A 30 -35.90 50.87 25.23
N VAL A 31 -34.86 51.28 25.99
CA VAL A 31 -33.47 51.07 25.60
C VAL A 31 -33.21 49.57 25.75
N LYS A 32 -33.40 48.84 24.68
CA LYS A 32 -33.06 47.41 24.64
C LYS A 32 -31.64 47.24 25.20
N PRO A 33 -31.43 46.27 26.13
CA PRO A 33 -30.12 46.03 26.71
C PRO A 33 -29.11 45.69 25.59
N ALA A 34 -27.90 46.22 25.71
CA ALA A 34 -26.85 45.97 24.73
C ALA A 34 -26.46 44.49 24.73
N THR A 35 -26.54 43.85 23.57
CA THR A 35 -26.12 42.47 23.33
C THR A 35 -24.59 42.42 23.22
N ASP A 36 -23.97 41.37 23.73
CA ASP A 36 -22.52 41.21 23.59
C ASP A 36 -22.14 40.94 22.13
N LEU A 37 -21.03 41.55 21.72
CA LEU A 37 -20.47 41.37 20.40
C LEU A 37 -19.67 40.05 20.33
N VAL A 38 -20.12 39.10 19.51
CA VAL A 38 -19.55 37.76 19.38
C VAL A 38 -19.25 37.49 17.92
N VAL A 39 -18.12 36.84 17.66
CA VAL A 39 -17.69 36.37 16.36
C VAL A 39 -17.63 34.84 16.36
N ASP A 40 -17.79 34.22 15.19
CA ASP A 40 -17.71 32.79 14.99
C ASP A 40 -16.27 32.27 15.19
N ASN A 41 -15.26 33.10 14.93
CA ASN A 41 -13.86 32.73 15.11
C ASN A 41 -13.05 33.91 15.65
N ASN A 42 -12.41 33.73 16.80
CA ASN A 42 -11.62 34.77 17.48
C ASN A 42 -10.09 34.61 17.25
N SER A 43 -9.65 33.60 16.47
CA SER A 43 -8.25 33.37 16.12
C SER A 43 -8.12 32.69 14.77
N VAL A 44 -7.40 33.29 13.85
CA VAL A 44 -7.19 32.79 12.49
C VAL A 44 -5.71 32.73 12.17
N THR A 45 -5.31 31.71 11.36
CA THR A 45 -3.97 31.63 10.82
C THR A 45 -4.07 31.67 9.29
N LEU A 46 -3.33 32.59 8.68
CA LEU A 46 -3.29 32.84 7.25
C LEU A 46 -1.86 32.72 6.75
N LEU A 47 -1.68 32.35 5.50
CA LEU A 47 -0.41 32.59 4.79
C LEU A 47 -0.41 34.01 4.24
N GLN A 48 0.76 34.57 3.97
CA GLN A 48 0.90 35.85 3.28
C GLN A 48 0.01 35.89 2.02
N GLY A 49 -0.78 36.96 1.88
CA GLY A 49 -1.71 37.16 0.77
C GLY A 49 -3.04 36.37 0.84
N ASP A 50 -3.23 35.50 1.83
CA ASP A 50 -4.51 34.82 2.05
C ASP A 50 -5.55 35.74 2.67
N GLU A 51 -6.85 35.41 2.47
CA GLU A 51 -7.97 36.09 3.14
C GLU A 51 -8.93 35.06 3.75
N ILE A 52 -9.63 35.49 4.78
CA ILE A 52 -10.68 34.75 5.45
C ILE A 52 -11.83 35.68 5.84
N THR A 53 -13.04 35.16 5.88
CA THR A 53 -14.20 35.87 6.41
C THR A 53 -14.56 35.34 7.77
N VAL A 54 -14.66 36.22 8.75
CA VAL A 54 -15.16 35.97 10.10
C VAL A 54 -16.53 36.60 10.22
N SER A 55 -17.51 35.87 10.74
CA SER A 55 -18.89 36.35 10.85
C SER A 55 -19.18 36.85 12.28
N ILE A 56 -19.83 37.99 12.36
CA ILE A 56 -20.41 38.50 13.62
C ILE A 56 -21.72 37.73 13.86
N THR A 57 -21.75 36.92 14.90
CA THR A 57 -22.90 36.09 15.27
C THR A 57 -23.86 36.75 16.23
N SER A 58 -23.40 37.76 16.97
CA SER A 58 -24.19 38.57 17.90
C SER A 58 -23.59 39.95 18.03
N GLY A 59 -24.41 41.00 18.22
CA GLY A 59 -23.98 42.40 18.38
C GLY A 59 -25.12 43.39 18.14
N ASN A 60 -24.79 44.69 18.19
CA ASN A 60 -25.78 45.75 18.19
C ASN A 60 -25.82 46.58 16.88
N GLY A 61 -25.22 46.07 15.81
CA GLY A 61 -25.16 46.75 14.51
C GLY A 61 -24.09 47.87 14.47
N ASP A 62 -24.06 48.63 13.38
CA ASP A 62 -23.12 49.74 13.15
C ASP A 62 -21.65 49.34 13.44
N TYR A 63 -21.24 48.24 12.83
CA TYR A 63 -19.94 47.64 13.08
C TYR A 63 -18.81 48.41 12.39
N TYR A 64 -17.72 48.57 13.14
CA TYR A 64 -16.46 49.15 12.67
C TYR A 64 -15.32 48.16 12.94
N VAL A 65 -14.36 48.07 12.03
CA VAL A 65 -13.18 47.19 12.16
C VAL A 65 -11.90 48.01 12.07
N LYS A 66 -10.93 47.68 12.91
CA LYS A 66 -9.60 48.30 12.90
C LYS A 66 -8.51 47.25 13.17
N PRO A 67 -7.57 47.04 12.26
CA PRO A 67 -6.35 46.31 12.53
C PRO A 67 -5.45 47.10 13.50
N PHE A 68 -4.71 46.39 14.37
CA PHE A 68 -3.70 47.06 15.20
C PHE A 68 -2.41 47.30 14.39
N ASP A 69 -2.11 46.43 13.42
CA ASP A 69 -1.01 46.62 12.49
C ASP A 69 -1.47 46.25 11.07
N GLU A 70 -1.63 47.23 10.20
CA GLU A 70 -2.05 47.10 8.82
C GLU A 70 -0.92 46.53 7.91
N ASN A 71 0.33 46.57 8.39
CA ASN A 71 1.43 45.91 7.67
C ASN A 71 1.37 44.36 7.79
N VAL A 72 0.67 43.88 8.80
CA VAL A 72 0.47 42.45 9.04
C VAL A 72 -0.81 41.94 8.38
N ALA A 73 -1.93 42.57 8.64
CA ALA A 73 -3.21 42.23 8.03
C ALA A 73 -4.14 43.44 7.96
N THR A 74 -4.93 43.51 6.91
CA THR A 74 -6.02 44.46 6.70
C THR A 74 -7.36 43.82 7.00
N ALA A 75 -8.37 44.63 7.30
CA ALA A 75 -9.73 44.14 7.52
C ALA A 75 -10.76 45.10 6.92
N THR A 76 -11.78 44.53 6.29
CA THR A 76 -12.96 45.26 5.81
C THR A 76 -14.22 44.62 6.36
N ILE A 77 -15.30 45.40 6.45
CA ILE A 77 -16.57 44.90 6.92
C ILE A 77 -17.69 45.17 5.94
N ASN A 78 -18.55 44.18 5.78
CA ASN A 78 -19.78 44.29 4.98
C ASN A 78 -20.92 43.58 5.74
N GLY A 79 -21.84 44.38 6.29
CA GLY A 79 -22.89 43.89 7.17
C GLY A 79 -22.29 43.23 8.41
N ASN A 80 -22.54 41.93 8.59
CA ASN A 80 -22.01 41.14 9.70
C ASN A 80 -20.78 40.26 9.31
N LYS A 81 -20.18 40.50 8.14
CA LYS A 81 -19.02 39.75 7.64
C LYS A 81 -17.78 40.63 7.69
N VAL A 82 -16.76 40.18 8.37
CA VAL A 82 -15.43 40.81 8.45
C VAL A 82 -14.48 39.99 7.56
N THR A 83 -14.03 40.57 6.45
CA THR A 83 -12.99 39.97 5.60
C THR A 83 -11.64 40.48 6.09
N ILE A 84 -10.80 39.53 6.51
CA ILE A 84 -9.44 39.76 6.99
C ILE A 84 -8.47 39.25 5.93
N LYS A 85 -7.56 40.09 5.47
CA LYS A 85 -6.54 39.74 4.45
C LYS A 85 -5.15 39.94 5.03
N ALA A 86 -4.36 38.87 5.01
CA ALA A 86 -2.95 38.90 5.35
C ALA A 86 -2.17 39.69 4.29
N THR A 87 -1.26 40.56 4.70
CA THR A 87 -0.45 41.37 3.79
C THR A 87 0.65 40.54 3.19
N GLU A 88 0.89 40.67 1.89
CA GLU A 88 1.96 39.93 1.17
C GLU A 88 3.38 40.32 1.66
N ASN A 89 3.54 41.56 2.09
CA ASN A 89 4.82 42.10 2.54
C ASN A 89 4.96 42.14 4.06
N SER A 90 4.19 41.31 4.80
CA SER A 90 4.32 41.24 6.26
C SER A 90 5.73 40.92 6.65
N GLN A 91 6.32 41.75 7.54
CA GLN A 91 7.58 41.41 8.16
C GLN A 91 7.36 40.23 9.10
N LEU A 92 8.14 39.16 8.91
CA LEU A 92 8.01 37.96 9.73
C LEU A 92 9.08 37.94 10.79
N GLU A 93 8.69 37.65 12.02
CA GLU A 93 9.60 37.45 13.13
C GLU A 93 10.43 36.16 12.99
N GLU A 94 11.33 35.89 13.94
CA GLU A 94 12.29 34.77 13.94
C GLU A 94 11.67 33.40 13.68
N ASN A 95 10.37 33.21 14.00
CA ASN A 95 9.64 31.95 13.81
C ASN A 95 8.86 31.89 12.49
N ASN A 96 9.19 32.70 11.50
CA ASN A 96 8.46 32.79 10.22
C ASN A 96 6.97 33.06 10.35
N ARG A 97 6.55 33.76 11.41
CA ARG A 97 5.19 34.23 11.61
C ARG A 97 5.19 35.58 12.30
N THR A 98 4.15 36.36 12.08
CA THR A 98 3.87 37.60 12.77
C THR A 98 2.41 37.62 13.16
N GLU A 99 2.05 38.43 14.13
CA GLU A 99 0.69 38.48 14.69
C GLU A 99 0.17 39.92 14.74
N THR A 100 -1.12 40.08 14.52
CA THR A 100 -1.86 41.30 14.78
C THR A 100 -3.23 40.96 15.32
N THR A 101 -3.94 41.97 15.85
CA THR A 101 -5.32 41.84 16.31
C THR A 101 -6.21 42.71 15.47
N ILE A 102 -7.32 42.19 14.99
CA ILE A 102 -8.41 42.95 14.40
C ILE A 102 -9.40 43.29 15.51
N LEU A 103 -9.59 44.57 15.75
CA LEU A 103 -10.59 45.05 16.65
C LEU A 103 -11.90 45.26 15.91
N ILE A 104 -12.99 44.73 16.44
CA ILE A 104 -14.35 44.89 15.95
C ILE A 104 -15.12 45.63 17.04
N VAL A 105 -15.80 46.69 16.68
CA VAL A 105 -16.60 47.54 17.62
C VAL A 105 -18.00 47.70 17.01
N ASP A 106 -19.03 47.60 17.84
CA ASP A 106 -20.41 47.82 17.42
C ASP A 106 -20.93 49.24 17.84
N GLY A 107 -22.12 49.62 17.40
CA GLY A 107 -22.77 50.88 17.70
C GLY A 107 -23.03 51.15 19.18
N ARG A 108 -22.99 50.12 20.03
CA ARG A 108 -23.10 50.21 21.50
C ARG A 108 -21.74 50.12 22.21
N LYS A 109 -20.62 50.27 21.45
CA LYS A 109 -19.22 50.22 21.94
C LYS A 109 -18.82 48.88 22.58
N LYS A 110 -19.54 47.78 22.29
CA LYS A 110 -19.08 46.43 22.58
C LYS A 110 -17.94 46.06 21.62
N VAL A 111 -17.03 45.25 22.12
CA VAL A 111 -15.76 44.92 21.42
C VAL A 111 -15.57 43.43 21.30
N ALA A 112 -15.22 42.98 20.11
CA ALA A 112 -14.64 41.66 19.86
C ALA A 112 -13.23 41.79 19.28
N ARG A 113 -12.42 40.79 19.46
CA ARG A 113 -11.04 40.74 18.96
C ARG A 113 -10.84 39.44 18.21
N VAL A 114 -10.19 39.56 17.04
CA VAL A 114 -9.73 38.41 16.26
C VAL A 114 -8.21 38.47 16.21
N LEU A 115 -7.56 37.46 16.77
CA LEU A 115 -6.11 37.28 16.65
C LEU A 115 -5.79 36.75 15.28
N VAL A 116 -4.96 37.43 14.53
CA VAL A 116 -4.50 37.04 13.20
C VAL A 116 -3.03 36.66 13.24
N ARG A 117 -2.73 35.42 12.89
CA ARG A 117 -1.37 34.93 12.73
C ARG A 117 -1.08 34.82 11.25
N VAL A 118 -0.02 35.46 10.77
CA VAL A 118 0.43 35.38 9.38
C VAL A 118 1.71 34.58 9.32
N ALA A 119 1.67 33.48 8.57
CA ALA A 119 2.80 32.61 8.36
C ALA A 119 3.47 32.89 6.99
N LYS A 120 4.77 32.65 6.90
CA LYS A 120 5.58 32.83 5.70
C LYS A 120 5.13 31.88 4.59
N LEU A 121 5.20 32.35 3.36
CA LEU A 121 5.19 31.47 2.18
C LEU A 121 6.49 30.69 2.08
N TRP A 122 6.37 29.39 1.93
CA TRP A 122 7.50 28.49 1.72
C TRP A 122 7.69 28.21 0.23
N ASP A 123 8.95 28.04 -0.16
CA ASP A 123 9.23 27.43 -1.46
C ASP A 123 8.85 25.96 -1.44
N LEU A 124 8.32 25.49 -2.55
CA LEU A 124 7.99 24.08 -2.69
C LEU A 124 9.28 23.29 -2.98
N THR A 125 9.64 22.38 -2.08
CA THR A 125 10.80 21.51 -2.22
C THR A 125 10.46 20.05 -1.89
N VAL A 126 11.20 19.15 -2.49
CA VAL A 126 11.06 17.70 -2.32
C VAL A 126 12.41 17.05 -2.03
N ASP A 127 12.43 15.81 -1.59
CA ASP A 127 13.62 15.00 -1.35
C ASP A 127 14.15 14.28 -2.62
N ALA A 128 13.76 14.76 -3.79
CA ALA A 128 14.23 14.26 -5.07
C ALA A 128 15.22 15.25 -5.71
N PRO A 129 16.24 14.77 -6.48
CA PRO A 129 17.12 15.63 -7.25
C PRO A 129 16.37 16.44 -8.30
N GLU A 130 16.83 17.65 -8.62
CA GLU A 130 16.25 18.51 -9.67
C GLU A 130 16.35 17.88 -11.05
N GLU A 131 17.45 17.16 -11.34
CA GLU A 131 17.65 16.39 -12.56
C GLU A 131 16.75 15.17 -12.67
N GLY A 132 16.01 14.83 -11.60
CA GLY A 132 15.19 13.64 -11.52
C GLY A 132 15.95 12.40 -11.07
N PHE A 133 15.38 11.23 -11.32
CA PHE A 133 16.00 9.95 -10.96
C PHE A 133 15.49 8.80 -11.82
N ASP A 134 16.25 7.71 -11.80
CA ASP A 134 15.92 6.47 -12.46
C ASP A 134 15.23 5.51 -11.50
N LEU A 135 14.29 4.74 -12.04
CA LEU A 135 13.67 3.57 -11.43
C LEU A 135 13.80 2.38 -12.37
N PHE A 136 13.78 1.20 -11.84
CA PHE A 136 13.69 -0.03 -12.61
C PHE A 136 12.26 -0.60 -12.56
N ILE A 137 11.86 -1.32 -13.60
CA ILE A 137 10.53 -1.96 -13.64
C ILE A 137 10.29 -2.76 -12.35
N GLY A 138 9.14 -2.52 -11.70
CA GLY A 138 8.75 -3.12 -10.42
C GLY A 138 9.28 -2.40 -9.18
N GLU A 139 10.21 -1.45 -9.34
CA GLU A 139 10.75 -0.67 -8.21
C GLU A 139 9.72 0.30 -7.67
N LYS A 140 9.75 0.48 -6.34
CA LYS A 140 8.93 1.43 -5.60
C LYS A 140 9.80 2.48 -4.94
N ARG A 141 9.39 3.75 -5.03
CA ARG A 141 10.05 4.86 -4.36
C ARG A 141 9.03 5.78 -3.71
N LEU A 142 9.38 6.33 -2.58
CA LEU A 142 8.62 7.37 -1.89
C LEU A 142 9.29 8.71 -2.17
N VAL A 143 8.53 9.69 -2.65
CA VAL A 143 8.99 11.08 -2.77
C VAL A 143 8.31 11.89 -1.69
N LYS A 144 9.09 12.60 -0.88
CA LYS A 144 8.58 13.41 0.22
C LYS A 144 8.63 14.89 -0.12
N ILE A 145 7.52 15.60 0.09
CA ILE A 145 7.49 17.06 0.08
C ILE A 145 8.11 17.55 1.38
N LEU A 146 9.20 18.32 1.29
CA LEU A 146 9.93 18.83 2.44
C LEU A 146 9.36 20.15 2.94
N THR A 147 9.08 21.09 2.01
CA THR A 147 8.48 22.40 2.29
C THR A 147 7.46 22.74 1.22
N GLY A 148 6.53 23.64 1.53
CA GLY A 148 5.49 24.14 0.62
C GLY A 148 4.31 24.72 1.39
N ASN A 149 3.26 25.12 0.68
CA ASN A 149 2.15 25.90 1.25
C ASN A 149 0.87 25.08 1.46
N GLY A 150 0.93 23.76 1.35
CA GLY A 150 -0.21 22.85 1.55
C GLY A 150 -1.07 22.65 0.31
N ASP A 151 -2.15 21.85 0.46
CA ASP A 151 -3.13 21.53 -0.59
C ASP A 151 -2.47 21.10 -1.91
N TYR A 152 -1.51 20.15 -1.80
CA TYR A 152 -0.70 19.71 -2.93
C TYR A 152 -1.51 18.92 -3.94
N GLN A 153 -1.36 19.29 -5.22
CA GLN A 153 -1.88 18.58 -6.38
C GLN A 153 -0.71 17.93 -7.14
N ILE A 154 -0.88 16.67 -7.50
CA ILE A 154 0.13 15.91 -8.22
C ILE A 154 -0.44 15.53 -9.57
N SER A 155 0.32 15.75 -10.62
CA SER A 155 -0.06 15.41 -11.99
C SER A 155 1.10 14.82 -12.77
N ILE A 156 0.78 13.96 -13.73
CA ILE A 156 1.69 13.41 -14.74
C ILE A 156 1.07 13.65 -16.12
N PRO A 157 1.86 13.61 -17.20
CA PRO A 157 1.34 13.70 -18.56
C PRO A 157 0.30 12.62 -18.85
N GLU A 158 -0.65 12.93 -19.72
CA GLU A 158 -1.68 11.98 -20.18
C GLU A 158 -1.03 10.71 -20.77
N GLY A 159 -1.51 9.53 -20.34
CA GLY A 159 -0.99 8.24 -20.77
C GLY A 159 0.36 7.85 -20.16
N ALA A 160 0.92 8.65 -19.24
CA ALA A 160 2.17 8.30 -18.53
C ALA A 160 1.95 7.29 -17.40
N ASP A 161 0.71 7.09 -16.97
CA ASP A 161 0.29 6.11 -15.95
C ASP A 161 0.61 4.64 -16.32
N LYS A 162 0.79 4.38 -17.60
CA LYS A 162 1.28 3.08 -18.08
C LYS A 162 2.76 2.82 -17.73
N PHE A 163 3.58 3.86 -17.61
CA PHE A 163 5.00 3.74 -17.29
C PHE A 163 5.25 3.84 -15.78
N LEU A 164 4.56 4.78 -15.13
CA LEU A 164 4.75 5.11 -13.74
C LEU A 164 3.40 5.28 -13.03
N GLU A 165 3.15 4.48 -12.02
CA GLU A 165 2.01 4.68 -11.12
C GLU A 165 2.40 5.69 -10.06
N VAL A 166 1.61 6.74 -9.96
CA VAL A 166 1.67 7.73 -8.89
C VAL A 166 0.51 7.45 -7.94
N GLY A 167 0.82 6.97 -6.75
CA GLY A 167 -0.19 6.68 -5.74
C GLY A 167 -0.73 7.92 -5.05
N GLU A 168 -1.73 7.74 -4.21
CA GLU A 168 -2.35 8.84 -3.48
C GLU A 168 -1.38 9.49 -2.49
N LEU A 169 -1.44 10.83 -2.41
CA LEU A 169 -0.67 11.60 -1.45
C LEU A 169 -1.13 11.25 -0.02
N SER A 170 -0.21 10.76 0.80
CA SER A 170 -0.45 10.51 2.22
C SER A 170 0.39 11.45 3.07
N GLY A 171 -0.26 12.46 3.69
CA GLY A 171 0.45 13.53 4.36
C GLY A 171 1.30 14.34 3.38
N GLN A 172 2.61 14.12 3.38
CA GLN A 172 3.58 14.77 2.48
C GLN A 172 4.36 13.75 1.64
N VAL A 173 3.88 12.50 1.53
CA VAL A 173 4.58 11.41 0.84
C VAL A 173 3.79 10.95 -0.37
N ILE A 174 4.47 10.87 -1.50
CA ILE A 174 3.96 10.42 -2.80
C ILE A 174 4.59 9.06 -3.10
N PRO A 175 3.83 7.95 -3.10
CA PRO A 175 4.35 6.66 -3.50
C PRO A 175 4.39 6.54 -5.03
N LEU A 176 5.50 6.05 -5.54
CA LEU A 176 5.72 5.79 -6.96
C LEU A 176 5.96 4.29 -7.16
N THR A 177 5.44 3.74 -8.26
CA THR A 177 5.73 2.36 -8.69
C THR A 177 6.02 2.36 -10.18
N ALA A 178 7.21 1.92 -10.54
CA ALA A 178 7.63 1.78 -11.94
C ALA A 178 6.94 0.58 -12.59
N LYS A 179 6.27 0.76 -13.73
CA LYS A 179 5.50 -0.30 -14.42
C LYS A 179 6.15 -0.75 -15.72
N PHE A 180 6.45 0.19 -16.60
CA PHE A 180 7.06 -0.09 -17.90
C PHE A 180 8.16 0.92 -18.20
N GLU A 181 9.12 0.52 -19.03
CA GLU A 181 10.21 1.40 -19.48
C GLU A 181 9.70 2.65 -20.20
N THR A 182 10.31 3.78 -19.90
CA THR A 182 9.97 5.07 -20.55
C THR A 182 10.76 5.30 -21.85
N GLY A 183 11.83 4.53 -22.07
CA GLY A 183 12.81 4.84 -23.09
C GLY A 183 13.58 6.13 -22.74
N ALA A 184 13.92 6.92 -23.76
CA ALA A 184 14.70 8.15 -23.57
C ALA A 184 13.88 9.35 -23.04
N VAL A 185 12.56 9.25 -22.94
CA VAL A 185 11.69 10.35 -22.51
C VAL A 185 11.22 10.11 -21.09
N PRO A 186 11.59 10.97 -20.12
CA PRO A 186 11.16 10.82 -18.75
C PRO A 186 9.67 11.11 -18.57
N VAL A 187 9.06 10.50 -17.58
CA VAL A 187 7.75 10.92 -17.03
C VAL A 187 8.01 12.09 -16.07
N ASN A 188 7.44 13.24 -16.40
CA ASN A 188 7.54 14.43 -15.54
C ASN A 188 6.40 14.43 -14.52
N ILE A 189 6.74 14.25 -13.23
CA ILE A 189 5.79 14.41 -12.14
C ILE A 189 5.77 15.89 -11.77
N THR A 190 4.63 16.55 -11.88
CA THR A 190 4.46 17.94 -11.48
C THR A 190 3.68 18.00 -10.17
N ILE A 191 4.24 18.67 -9.16
CA ILE A 191 3.61 18.94 -7.87
C ILE A 191 3.32 20.43 -7.82
N THR A 192 2.09 20.80 -7.44
CA THR A 192 1.65 22.19 -7.31
C THR A 192 1.05 22.38 -5.93
N ASP A 193 1.44 23.43 -5.21
CA ASP A 193 0.86 23.79 -3.93
C ASP A 193 -0.32 24.77 -4.10
N LYS A 194 -1.05 25.07 -3.02
CA LYS A 194 -2.20 25.99 -3.05
C LYS A 194 -1.87 27.43 -3.45
N LYS A 195 -0.60 27.81 -3.43
CA LYS A 195 -0.12 29.12 -3.86
C LYS A 195 0.34 29.13 -5.33
N GLY A 196 0.15 28.00 -6.03
CA GLY A 196 0.52 27.86 -7.43
C GLY A 196 2.02 27.69 -7.65
N LYS A 197 2.83 27.47 -6.58
CA LYS A 197 4.23 27.10 -6.75
C LYS A 197 4.32 25.66 -7.23
N THR A 198 5.18 25.43 -8.22
CA THR A 198 5.31 24.13 -8.87
C THR A 198 6.74 23.62 -8.78
N ILE A 199 6.90 22.30 -8.71
CA ILE A 199 8.15 21.60 -8.93
C ILE A 199 7.90 20.42 -9.87
N THR A 200 8.84 20.14 -10.76
CA THR A 200 8.76 19.02 -11.69
C THR A 200 9.91 18.07 -11.44
N ILE A 201 9.59 16.79 -11.37
CA ILE A 201 10.54 15.71 -11.12
C ILE A 201 10.54 14.78 -12.34
N PRO A 202 11.60 14.77 -13.15
CA PRO A 202 11.76 13.82 -14.24
C PRO A 202 12.05 12.42 -13.69
N VAL A 203 11.30 11.40 -14.14
CA VAL A 203 11.52 10.00 -13.76
C VAL A 203 11.69 9.14 -15.01
N VAL A 204 12.80 8.45 -15.10
CA VAL A 204 13.08 7.47 -16.15
C VAL A 204 12.86 6.08 -15.57
N VAL A 205 12.08 5.25 -16.25
CA VAL A 205 11.93 3.84 -15.89
C VAL A 205 12.75 3.00 -16.85
N ASN A 206 13.73 2.28 -16.32
CA ASN A 206 14.65 1.42 -17.03
C ASN A 206 14.27 -0.06 -16.91
N ILE A 207 14.66 -0.86 -17.91
CA ILE A 207 14.65 -2.31 -17.83
C ILE A 207 15.83 -2.81 -16.98
N VAL A 208 15.70 -4.03 -16.46
CA VAL A 208 16.77 -4.72 -15.74
C VAL A 208 17.01 -6.10 -16.35
N ASP A 209 18.22 -6.61 -16.19
CA ASP A 209 18.48 -8.02 -16.44
C ASP A 209 17.75 -8.88 -15.43
N LEU A 210 17.20 -10.00 -15.90
CA LEU A 210 16.59 -10.99 -15.03
C LEU A 210 17.68 -11.61 -14.15
N THR A 211 17.44 -11.69 -12.86
CA THR A 211 18.33 -12.37 -11.91
C THR A 211 17.51 -13.19 -10.91
N LEU A 212 17.98 -14.39 -10.63
CA LEU A 212 17.37 -15.33 -9.70
C LEU A 212 18.24 -15.49 -8.45
N LYS A 213 17.63 -15.72 -7.31
CA LYS A 213 18.34 -16.02 -6.07
C LYS A 213 19.14 -17.34 -6.13
N SER A 214 18.70 -18.29 -6.93
CA SER A 214 19.35 -19.55 -7.19
C SER A 214 19.00 -20.01 -8.61
N ASN A 215 19.93 -20.64 -9.26
CA ASN A 215 19.75 -21.26 -10.58
C ASN A 215 19.88 -22.79 -10.55
N GLU A 216 19.72 -23.38 -9.38
CA GLU A 216 19.75 -24.83 -9.18
C GLU A 216 18.63 -25.29 -8.23
N ALA A 217 18.06 -26.45 -8.50
CA ALA A 217 17.13 -27.14 -7.62
C ALA A 217 17.31 -28.66 -7.72
N THR A 218 17.29 -29.36 -6.59
CA THR A 218 17.39 -30.81 -6.55
C THR A 218 16.28 -31.40 -5.69
N PHE A 219 15.50 -32.31 -6.27
CA PHE A 219 14.43 -33.03 -5.58
C PHE A 219 14.88 -34.45 -5.26
N ALA A 220 14.53 -34.92 -4.10
CA ALA A 220 14.85 -36.26 -3.64
C ALA A 220 14.13 -37.33 -4.47
N GLU A 221 12.95 -37.03 -5.02
CA GLU A 221 12.08 -37.94 -5.74
C GLU A 221 10.95 -37.18 -6.45
N PRO A 222 10.20 -37.78 -7.40
CA PRO A 222 9.19 -37.11 -8.21
C PRO A 222 7.97 -36.56 -7.44
N ASP A 223 7.68 -37.06 -6.25
CA ASP A 223 6.58 -36.61 -5.40
C ASP A 223 7.08 -35.80 -4.19
N ALA A 224 8.30 -35.29 -4.20
CA ALA A 224 8.83 -34.39 -3.22
C ALA A 224 8.02 -33.08 -3.18
N GLU A 225 8.09 -32.38 -2.06
CA GLU A 225 7.47 -31.06 -1.91
C GLU A 225 8.07 -30.06 -2.91
N SER A 226 7.26 -29.07 -3.28
CA SER A 226 7.71 -27.98 -4.16
C SER A 226 8.85 -27.18 -3.53
N GLN A 227 9.77 -26.71 -4.36
CA GLN A 227 10.82 -25.76 -4.00
C GLN A 227 10.53 -24.38 -4.58
N TYR A 228 11.13 -23.37 -3.96
CA TYR A 228 10.86 -21.98 -4.29
C TYR A 228 12.14 -21.22 -4.58
N ILE A 229 12.14 -20.46 -5.68
CA ILE A 229 13.25 -19.60 -6.08
C ILE A 229 12.72 -18.18 -6.25
N SER A 230 13.30 -17.22 -5.55
CA SER A 230 12.93 -15.82 -5.68
C SER A 230 13.57 -15.20 -6.92
N ILE A 231 12.79 -14.40 -7.64
CA ILE A 231 13.29 -13.49 -8.66
C ILE A 231 13.78 -12.25 -7.93
N GLU A 232 15.08 -11.97 -7.98
CA GLU A 232 15.67 -10.81 -7.32
C GLU A 232 15.47 -9.53 -8.13
N ARG A 233 15.59 -9.64 -9.46
CA ARG A 233 15.37 -8.56 -10.42
C ARG A 233 14.76 -9.13 -11.70
N GLY A 234 13.93 -8.33 -12.38
CA GLY A 234 13.32 -8.69 -13.64
C GLY A 234 12.22 -7.73 -14.03
N ASN A 235 11.73 -7.86 -15.26
CA ASN A 235 10.79 -6.92 -15.84
C ASN A 235 9.32 -7.39 -15.78
N GLY A 236 9.03 -8.45 -15.01
CA GLY A 236 7.69 -9.03 -14.89
C GLY A 236 7.26 -9.86 -16.09
N GLY A 237 6.03 -10.42 -16.06
CA GLY A 237 5.46 -11.16 -17.18
C GLY A 237 6.26 -12.43 -17.53
N TYR A 238 6.66 -13.20 -16.52
CA TYR A 238 7.53 -14.36 -16.66
C TYR A 238 6.84 -15.53 -17.35
N SER A 239 7.60 -16.18 -18.24
CA SER A 239 7.21 -17.40 -18.94
C SER A 239 8.27 -18.49 -18.75
N PHE A 240 7.86 -19.76 -18.89
CA PHE A 240 8.72 -20.90 -18.65
C PHE A 240 8.76 -21.82 -19.87
N THR A 241 9.97 -22.23 -20.25
CA THR A 241 10.19 -23.32 -21.18
C THR A 241 11.15 -24.33 -20.55
N TYR A 242 11.13 -25.56 -21.05
CA TYR A 242 11.83 -26.70 -20.47
C TYR A 242 12.71 -27.35 -21.51
N GLN A 243 13.97 -27.59 -21.19
CA GLN A 243 14.92 -28.24 -22.04
C GLN A 243 15.46 -29.50 -21.36
N VAL A 244 15.26 -30.68 -22.00
CA VAL A 244 15.78 -31.97 -21.50
C VAL A 244 16.97 -32.38 -22.38
N GLY A 245 18.16 -32.48 -21.78
CA GLY A 245 19.41 -32.75 -22.52
C GLY A 245 19.68 -31.67 -23.57
N ASP A 246 19.98 -32.12 -24.79
CA ASP A 246 20.29 -31.23 -25.93
C ASP A 246 19.07 -30.99 -26.86
N SER A 247 17.84 -31.26 -26.36
CA SER A 247 16.62 -30.97 -27.12
C SER A 247 16.34 -29.49 -27.24
N GLU A 248 15.52 -29.09 -28.23
CA GLU A 248 14.98 -27.74 -28.27
C GLU A 248 14.05 -27.50 -27.06
N PRO A 249 14.04 -26.28 -26.51
CA PRO A 249 13.15 -25.93 -25.43
C PRO A 249 11.67 -26.06 -25.82
N THR A 250 10.85 -26.59 -24.92
CA THR A 250 9.41 -26.78 -25.11
C THR A 250 8.62 -26.20 -23.93
N THR A 251 7.32 -26.03 -24.11
CA THR A 251 6.42 -25.65 -23.03
C THR A 251 5.92 -26.83 -22.19
N ASP A 252 6.31 -28.07 -22.57
CA ASP A 252 5.85 -29.28 -21.91
C ASP A 252 6.63 -29.56 -20.63
N ALA A 253 5.99 -29.35 -19.52
CA ALA A 253 6.52 -29.59 -18.17
C ALA A 253 6.46 -31.08 -17.79
N THR A 254 7.35 -31.92 -18.36
CA THR A 254 7.33 -33.37 -18.17
C THR A 254 8.04 -33.80 -16.87
N ILE A 255 9.14 -33.17 -16.49
CA ILE A 255 9.96 -33.52 -15.31
C ILE A 255 9.64 -32.64 -14.12
N VAL A 256 9.50 -31.30 -14.33
CA VAL A 256 9.16 -30.32 -13.32
C VAL A 256 8.16 -29.33 -13.92
N GLU A 257 7.25 -28.83 -13.13
CA GLU A 257 6.36 -27.72 -13.48
C GLU A 257 6.81 -26.47 -12.74
N ALA A 258 6.99 -25.37 -13.47
CA ALA A 258 7.31 -24.06 -12.91
C ALA A 258 6.11 -23.12 -13.02
N THR A 259 5.79 -22.42 -11.97
CA THR A 259 4.80 -21.33 -11.94
C THR A 259 5.38 -20.15 -11.19
N GLU A 260 4.91 -18.94 -11.48
CA GLU A 260 5.35 -17.75 -10.77
C GLU A 260 4.17 -17.02 -10.14
N LYS A 261 4.38 -16.51 -8.94
CA LYS A 261 3.47 -15.59 -8.27
C LYS A 261 4.27 -14.66 -7.36
N GLU A 262 4.06 -13.35 -7.52
CA GLU A 262 4.67 -12.32 -6.66
C GLU A 262 6.21 -12.39 -6.60
N ASN A 263 6.86 -12.60 -7.76
CA ASN A 263 8.30 -12.79 -7.92
C ASN A 263 8.86 -14.05 -7.22
N LEU A 264 8.01 -15.03 -6.96
CA LEU A 264 8.41 -16.32 -6.42
C LEU A 264 8.09 -17.43 -7.42
N ILE A 265 9.13 -18.08 -7.94
CA ILE A 265 9.01 -19.25 -8.80
C ILE A 265 8.78 -20.46 -7.91
N THR A 266 7.71 -21.20 -8.17
CA THR A 266 7.41 -22.48 -7.54
C THR A 266 7.77 -23.60 -8.52
N LEU A 267 8.67 -24.49 -8.15
CA LEU A 267 9.06 -25.68 -8.89
C LEU A 267 8.42 -26.91 -8.26
N LYS A 268 7.57 -27.63 -9.02
CA LYS A 268 6.90 -28.85 -8.58
C LYS A 268 7.41 -30.04 -9.40
N PRO A 269 8.07 -31.03 -8.78
CA PRO A 269 8.57 -32.20 -9.48
C PRO A 269 7.40 -33.10 -9.95
N LYS A 270 7.56 -33.75 -11.12
CA LYS A 270 6.57 -34.65 -11.74
C LYS A 270 7.15 -36.02 -12.09
N ALA A 271 8.36 -36.01 -12.60
CA ALA A 271 9.04 -37.26 -13.03
C ALA A 271 10.53 -37.15 -12.76
N ARG A 272 11.20 -38.31 -12.65
CA ARG A 272 12.66 -38.34 -12.53
C ARG A 272 13.34 -37.83 -13.79
N GLY A 273 14.48 -37.16 -13.63
CA GLY A 273 15.31 -36.68 -14.73
C GLY A 273 15.98 -35.36 -14.42
N ASP A 274 16.77 -34.91 -15.39
CA ASP A 274 17.42 -33.63 -15.37
C ASP A 274 16.76 -32.75 -16.45
N VAL A 275 16.45 -31.48 -16.08
CA VAL A 275 15.82 -30.51 -16.97
C VAL A 275 16.33 -29.11 -16.67
N LYS A 276 16.54 -28.31 -17.69
CA LYS A 276 16.71 -26.86 -17.54
C LYS A 276 15.36 -26.19 -17.67
N VAL A 277 14.99 -25.40 -16.67
CA VAL A 277 13.85 -24.49 -16.72
C VAL A 277 14.37 -23.14 -17.16
N ILE A 278 13.96 -22.69 -18.34
CA ILE A 278 14.34 -21.41 -18.91
C ILE A 278 13.24 -20.43 -18.55
N VAL A 279 13.62 -19.41 -17.78
CA VAL A 279 12.74 -18.32 -17.33
C VAL A 279 12.98 -17.13 -18.25
N THR A 280 11.93 -16.63 -18.88
CA THR A 280 12.01 -15.44 -19.74
C THR A 280 11.03 -14.39 -19.25
N ASP A 281 11.49 -13.16 -19.07
CA ASP A 281 10.63 -12.04 -18.71
C ASP A 281 10.00 -11.36 -19.94
N GLN A 282 9.08 -10.41 -19.73
CA GLN A 282 8.38 -9.71 -20.83
C GLN A 282 9.30 -8.86 -21.72
N LYS A 283 10.55 -8.61 -21.32
CA LYS A 283 11.56 -7.87 -22.10
C LYS A 283 12.55 -8.78 -22.82
N GLY A 284 12.38 -10.08 -22.66
CA GLY A 284 13.23 -11.09 -23.29
C GLY A 284 14.53 -11.36 -22.52
N SER A 285 14.67 -10.88 -21.30
CA SER A 285 15.78 -11.26 -20.43
C SER A 285 15.57 -12.70 -19.94
N VAL A 286 16.62 -13.51 -19.96
CA VAL A 286 16.55 -14.96 -19.76
C VAL A 286 17.48 -15.41 -18.64
N GLU A 287 16.99 -16.30 -17.79
CA GLU A 287 17.78 -17.07 -16.81
C GLU A 287 17.43 -18.56 -16.88
N GLU A 288 18.40 -19.41 -16.56
CA GLU A 288 18.24 -20.87 -16.57
C GLU A 288 18.30 -21.42 -15.14
N ILE A 289 17.39 -22.33 -14.82
CA ILE A 289 17.41 -23.10 -13.57
C ILE A 289 17.72 -24.57 -13.93
N SER A 290 18.84 -25.08 -13.44
CA SER A 290 19.18 -26.49 -13.55
C SER A 290 18.41 -27.31 -12.51
N VAL A 291 17.48 -28.12 -12.94
CA VAL A 291 16.65 -28.93 -12.04
C VAL A 291 16.98 -30.41 -12.17
N LYS A 292 17.23 -31.07 -11.06
CA LYS A 292 17.42 -32.51 -10.97
C LYS A 292 16.35 -33.10 -10.07
N VAL A 293 15.63 -34.10 -10.61
CA VAL A 293 14.68 -34.94 -9.88
C VAL A 293 15.23 -36.36 -9.80
N ASN A 294 15.63 -36.76 -8.61
CA ASN A 294 16.17 -38.10 -8.40
C ASN A 294 15.08 -39.17 -8.55
N PRO A 295 15.45 -40.38 -8.92
CA PRO A 295 14.53 -41.51 -8.98
C PRO A 295 13.97 -41.85 -7.59
N TYR A 296 12.81 -42.50 -7.58
CA TYR A 296 12.28 -43.05 -6.32
C TYR A 296 13.24 -44.08 -5.72
N ASN A 297 13.39 -44.05 -4.41
CA ASN A 297 13.96 -45.17 -3.69
C ASN A 297 13.02 -46.37 -3.76
N LEU A 298 13.57 -47.53 -4.12
CA LEU A 298 12.81 -48.77 -4.13
C LEU A 298 12.32 -49.11 -2.72
N LYS A 299 11.01 -49.30 -2.59
CA LYS A 299 10.37 -49.72 -1.34
C LYS A 299 9.43 -50.87 -1.58
N LEU A 300 9.50 -51.88 -0.71
CA LEU A 300 8.52 -52.93 -0.62
C LEU A 300 7.35 -52.52 0.26
N GLU A 301 6.24 -53.20 0.11
CA GLU A 301 5.05 -52.98 0.93
C GLU A 301 5.39 -53.06 2.43
N ASN A 302 4.82 -52.16 3.25
CA ASN A 302 5.07 -52.02 4.69
C ASN A 302 6.55 -51.79 5.05
N ASP A 303 7.34 -51.20 4.11
CA ASP A 303 8.81 -50.99 4.29
C ASP A 303 9.56 -52.27 4.65
N ALA A 304 9.08 -53.40 4.17
CA ALA A 304 9.65 -54.69 4.51
C ALA A 304 11.10 -54.86 4.01
N THR A 305 11.98 -55.21 4.88
CA THR A 305 13.40 -55.54 4.58
C THR A 305 13.69 -57.06 4.66
N SER A 306 12.72 -57.86 5.11
CA SER A 306 12.78 -59.30 5.19
C SER A 306 11.42 -59.93 4.95
N LEU A 307 11.41 -61.14 4.42
CA LEU A 307 10.22 -61.96 4.22
C LEU A 307 10.40 -63.31 4.84
N ILE A 308 9.33 -63.84 5.47
CA ILE A 308 9.30 -65.16 6.03
C ILE A 308 8.58 -66.09 5.07
N ILE A 309 9.23 -67.21 4.68
CA ILE A 309 8.64 -68.28 3.90
C ILE A 309 8.22 -69.38 4.87
N GLY A 310 6.92 -69.69 4.90
CA GLY A 310 6.30 -70.56 5.91
C GLY A 310 6.60 -72.02 5.86
N GLY A 311 7.52 -72.48 4.99
CA GLY A 311 7.92 -73.90 4.92
C GLY A 311 8.34 -74.35 3.52
N TYR A 312 8.49 -75.68 3.38
CA TYR A 312 8.87 -76.32 2.13
C TYR A 312 7.85 -76.08 1.02
N GLU A 313 8.33 -75.66 -0.13
CA GLU A 313 7.50 -75.25 -1.28
C GLU A 313 6.41 -74.17 -1.00
N ALA A 314 6.43 -73.62 0.19
CA ALA A 314 5.58 -72.50 0.45
C ALA A 314 6.03 -71.24 -0.34
N SER A 315 5.09 -70.48 -0.82
CA SER A 315 5.36 -69.20 -1.50
C SER A 315 4.88 -68.04 -0.66
N THR A 316 5.63 -66.97 -0.70
CA THR A 316 5.23 -65.65 -0.15
C THR A 316 5.41 -64.59 -1.22
N GLU A 317 4.54 -63.61 -1.22
CA GLU A 317 4.57 -62.48 -2.15
C GLU A 317 4.60 -61.18 -1.38
N ILE A 318 5.28 -60.18 -1.94
CA ILE A 318 5.27 -58.81 -1.43
C ILE A 318 5.24 -57.85 -2.61
N ALA A 319 4.38 -56.87 -2.54
CA ALA A 319 4.28 -55.87 -3.58
C ALA A 319 5.47 -54.88 -3.49
N ILE A 320 5.90 -54.39 -4.64
CA ILE A 320 6.75 -53.22 -4.73
C ILE A 320 5.84 -52.01 -4.57
N ALA A 321 5.89 -51.39 -3.39
CA ALA A 321 5.04 -50.24 -3.05
C ALA A 321 5.50 -48.96 -3.76
N ARG A 322 6.81 -48.86 -4.05
CA ARG A 322 7.39 -47.68 -4.69
C ARG A 322 8.68 -48.01 -5.42
N GLY A 323 8.86 -47.44 -6.62
CA GLY A 323 10.06 -47.59 -7.42
C GLY A 323 9.88 -46.93 -8.78
N ASN A 324 10.79 -47.25 -9.73
CA ASN A 324 10.89 -46.54 -11.00
C ASN A 324 10.47 -47.41 -12.19
N GLY A 325 9.86 -48.58 -11.97
CA GLY A 325 9.55 -49.56 -13.03
C GLY A 325 10.77 -50.36 -13.48
N ASP A 326 10.59 -51.20 -14.52
CA ASP A 326 11.63 -52.01 -15.14
C ASP A 326 12.46 -52.81 -14.13
N TYR A 327 11.81 -53.35 -13.10
CA TYR A 327 12.46 -54.05 -12.01
C TYR A 327 13.17 -55.32 -12.48
N LYS A 328 14.36 -55.56 -11.91
CA LYS A 328 15.16 -56.74 -12.17
C LYS A 328 15.61 -57.36 -10.86
N LEU A 329 15.54 -58.65 -10.75
CA LEU A 329 16.14 -59.38 -9.62
C LEU A 329 17.65 -59.47 -9.83
N ALA A 330 18.41 -59.15 -8.79
CA ALA A 330 19.82 -59.48 -8.76
C ALA A 330 19.97 -61.00 -8.74
N GLN A 331 21.10 -61.49 -9.26
CA GLN A 331 21.40 -62.92 -9.15
C GLN A 331 21.50 -63.34 -7.66
N LEU A 332 20.77 -64.42 -7.33
CA LEU A 332 20.90 -65.02 -6.02
C LEU A 332 22.35 -65.55 -5.82
N THR A 333 22.91 -65.30 -4.70
CA THR A 333 24.20 -65.89 -4.31
C THR A 333 24.04 -67.41 -4.14
N GLU A 334 25.11 -68.19 -4.29
CA GLU A 334 25.04 -69.63 -4.13
C GLU A 334 24.49 -70.02 -2.75
N ASP A 335 24.81 -69.28 -1.70
CA ASP A 335 24.26 -69.50 -0.35
C ASP A 335 22.74 -69.33 -0.31
N ASN A 336 22.21 -68.34 -1.01
CA ASN A 336 20.76 -68.06 -1.07
C ASN A 336 20.00 -69.09 -1.90
N LYS A 337 20.61 -69.68 -2.93
CA LYS A 337 20.04 -70.79 -3.75
C LYS A 337 19.80 -72.06 -2.92
N VAL A 338 20.40 -72.21 -1.78
CA VAL A 338 20.16 -73.34 -0.87
C VAL A 338 18.76 -73.30 -0.27
N TYR A 339 18.24 -72.11 -0.02
CA TYR A 339 16.97 -71.92 0.68
C TYR A 339 15.80 -71.57 -0.25
N LEU A 340 16.08 -71.00 -1.41
CA LEU A 340 15.05 -70.59 -2.38
C LEU A 340 14.98 -71.51 -3.59
N LYS A 341 13.76 -71.99 -3.94
CA LYS A 341 13.44 -72.70 -5.17
C LYS A 341 13.32 -71.75 -6.35
N THR A 342 12.53 -70.64 -6.15
CA THR A 342 12.36 -69.58 -7.14
C THR A 342 12.30 -68.22 -6.46
N ALA A 343 12.78 -67.20 -7.19
CA ALA A 343 12.55 -65.81 -6.97
C ALA A 343 12.17 -65.16 -8.28
N GLU A 344 11.00 -64.59 -8.37
CA GLU A 344 10.47 -64.04 -9.61
C GLU A 344 9.70 -62.73 -9.36
N LEU A 345 9.66 -61.86 -10.36
CA LEU A 345 8.81 -60.69 -10.39
C LEU A 345 7.56 -61.03 -11.17
N VAL A 346 6.40 -60.86 -10.54
CA VAL A 346 5.09 -61.11 -11.14
C VAL A 346 4.34 -59.77 -11.19
N THR A 347 3.81 -59.40 -12.36
CA THR A 347 2.99 -58.19 -12.47
C THR A 347 1.55 -58.62 -12.73
N GLU A 348 0.69 -58.23 -11.80
CA GLU A 348 -0.76 -58.47 -11.85
C GLU A 348 -1.48 -57.13 -11.58
N ASP A 349 -2.47 -56.81 -12.41
CA ASP A 349 -3.28 -55.59 -12.28
C ASP A 349 -2.44 -54.31 -12.13
N GLY A 350 -1.32 -54.26 -12.86
CA GLY A 350 -0.41 -53.09 -12.80
C GLY A 350 0.52 -53.04 -11.59
N THR A 351 0.40 -53.99 -10.66
CA THR A 351 1.26 -54.06 -9.47
C THR A 351 2.33 -55.12 -9.66
N THR A 352 3.61 -54.77 -9.53
CA THR A 352 4.72 -55.71 -9.55
C THR A 352 4.97 -56.23 -8.14
N LYS A 353 5.01 -57.56 -8.00
CA LYS A 353 5.26 -58.28 -6.74
C LYS A 353 6.54 -59.07 -6.84
N LEU A 354 7.30 -59.16 -5.78
CA LEU A 354 8.35 -60.14 -5.59
C LEU A 354 7.73 -61.40 -4.98
N LYS A 355 7.81 -62.51 -5.73
CA LYS A 355 7.36 -63.85 -5.30
C LYS A 355 8.56 -64.72 -5.00
N LEU A 356 8.60 -65.26 -3.81
CA LEU A 356 9.66 -66.16 -3.35
C LEU A 356 9.04 -67.51 -2.98
N THR A 357 9.68 -68.60 -3.43
CA THR A 357 9.28 -69.98 -3.10
C THR A 357 10.44 -70.69 -2.38
N GLY A 358 10.14 -71.25 -1.24
CA GLY A 358 11.11 -72.00 -0.43
C GLY A 358 11.56 -73.29 -1.10
N LYS A 359 12.81 -73.68 -0.89
CA LYS A 359 13.40 -74.94 -1.29
C LYS A 359 13.35 -75.95 -0.13
N LYS A 360 13.42 -77.22 -0.48
CA LYS A 360 13.42 -78.32 0.48
C LYS A 360 14.58 -78.24 1.47
#